data_df03e861271fc154aeb3e309a2fcae74
#
_entry.id   df03e861271fc154aeb3e309a2fcae74
#
_cell.length_a   1.000
_cell.length_b   1.000
_cell.length_c   1.000
_cell.angle_alpha   90.00
_cell.angle_beta   90.00
_cell.angle_gamma   90.00
#
_symmetry.space_group_name_H-M   'P 1'
#
loop_
_entity.id
_entity.type
_entity.pdbx_description
1 polymer ?
#
loop_
_entity_poly.entity_id
_entity_poly.type
_entity_poly.pdbx_seq_one_letter_code
_entity_poly.pdbx_strand_id
1 'polypeptide(L)'
;MKKTILGAMIAGGLMVSATTAMAGGVGFANVQDIFETSPLGKAKVTADEKKLKPQMDQLKQNITALQQKVNSYAEEKDDVQADDAKGDTKDAQTAKKAETQDKQQAQADLEKAMREYQNLMNQVQKMASDDADAFKDALTKASAQVAKDKQLDAILPAEMSLYNVDSIDVTKDVIAKMQ
;
A
#
# COMPACT_ATOMS: atom_id res chain seq x y z
N MET A 1 -59.58 -75.90 -6.06
CA MET A 1 -59.33 -74.47 -6.46
C MET A 1 -58.84 -73.75 -5.19
N LYS A 2 -57.54 -73.54 -5.14
CA LYS A 2 -56.89 -72.98 -3.95
C LYS A 2 -56.59 -71.50 -4.21
N LYS A 3 -57.18 -70.62 -3.45
CA LYS A 3 -56.89 -69.18 -3.47
C LYS A 3 -55.82 -68.86 -2.43
N THR A 4 -54.66 -68.50 -2.92
CA THR A 4 -53.54 -68.03 -2.08
C THR A 4 -53.70 -66.53 -1.91
N ILE A 5 -53.82 -66.05 -0.69
CA ILE A 5 -53.83 -64.63 -0.33
C ILE A 5 -52.38 -64.21 -0.05
N LEU A 6 -51.89 -63.28 -0.85
CA LEU A 6 -50.55 -62.73 -0.71
C LEU A 6 -50.64 -61.54 0.26
N GLY A 7 -50.08 -61.68 1.42
CA GLY A 7 -49.94 -60.58 2.41
C GLY A 7 -48.80 -59.67 2.01
N ALA A 8 -49.10 -58.39 1.79
CA ALA A 8 -48.11 -57.35 1.59
C ALA A 8 -47.61 -56.82 2.95
N MET A 9 -46.35 -57.13 3.30
CA MET A 9 -45.65 -56.49 4.40
C MET A 9 -45.12 -55.13 3.92
N ILE A 10 -45.70 -54.07 4.45
CA ILE A 10 -45.13 -52.69 4.29
C ILE A 10 -44.05 -52.56 5.37
N ALA A 11 -42.81 -52.76 4.97
CA ALA A 11 -41.67 -52.40 5.79
C ALA A 11 -41.49 -50.87 5.69
N GLY A 12 -42.00 -50.14 6.66
CA GLY A 12 -41.75 -48.72 6.82
C GLY A 12 -40.28 -48.48 7.22
N GLY A 13 -39.44 -48.22 6.21
CA GLY A 13 -38.09 -47.76 6.46
C GLY A 13 -38.13 -46.32 6.93
N LEU A 14 -37.91 -46.09 8.22
CA LEU A 14 -37.53 -44.78 8.77
C LEU A 14 -36.17 -44.42 8.17
N MET A 15 -36.17 -43.63 7.11
CA MET A 15 -34.99 -42.90 6.71
C MET A 15 -34.70 -41.82 7.76
N VAL A 16 -33.89 -42.16 8.74
CA VAL A 16 -33.22 -41.18 9.55
C VAL A 16 -32.26 -40.45 8.63
N SER A 17 -32.70 -39.31 8.10
CA SER A 17 -31.83 -38.35 7.48
C SER A 17 -30.89 -37.86 8.58
N ALA A 18 -29.73 -38.50 8.69
CA ALA A 18 -28.63 -37.97 9.43
C ALA A 18 -28.21 -36.67 8.69
N THR A 19 -28.80 -35.56 9.11
CA THR A 19 -28.19 -34.25 8.88
C THR A 19 -26.88 -34.30 9.62
N THR A 20 -25.82 -34.76 8.93
CA THR A 20 -24.47 -34.45 9.35
C THR A 20 -24.42 -32.93 9.32
N ALA A 21 -24.54 -32.31 10.50
CA ALA A 21 -24.05 -30.95 10.67
C ALA A 21 -22.59 -31.03 10.30
N MET A 22 -22.30 -30.73 9.05
CA MET A 22 -20.90 -30.45 8.63
C MET A 22 -20.54 -29.24 9.42
N ALA A 23 -19.83 -29.44 10.55
CA ALA A 23 -19.06 -28.37 11.15
C ALA A 23 -18.10 -27.90 10.06
N GLY A 24 -18.38 -26.74 9.53
CA GLY A 24 -17.55 -26.16 8.49
C GLY A 24 -16.13 -26.03 9.03
N GLY A 25 -15.14 -26.38 8.22
CA GLY A 25 -13.75 -26.31 8.61
C GLY A 25 -13.25 -24.86 8.65
N VAL A 26 -12.09 -24.67 9.23
CA VAL A 26 -11.35 -23.41 9.15
C VAL A 26 -10.22 -23.58 8.15
N GLY A 27 -10.16 -22.65 7.17
CA GLY A 27 -9.03 -22.53 6.26
C GLY A 27 -8.03 -21.50 6.75
N PHE A 28 -6.80 -21.58 6.28
CA PHE A 28 -5.76 -20.59 6.51
C PHE A 28 -5.25 -20.04 5.18
N ALA A 29 -4.91 -18.74 5.15
CA ALA A 29 -4.37 -18.08 3.97
C ALA A 29 -3.21 -17.18 4.36
N ASN A 30 -2.08 -17.29 3.64
CA ASN A 30 -0.94 -16.40 3.81
C ASN A 30 -1.23 -15.07 3.10
N VAL A 31 -1.53 -14.03 3.88
CA VAL A 31 -1.92 -12.72 3.36
C VAL A 31 -0.77 -12.04 2.63
N GLN A 32 0.47 -12.21 3.07
CA GLN A 32 1.64 -11.65 2.42
C GLN A 32 1.86 -12.29 1.05
N ASP A 33 1.81 -13.62 0.95
CA ASP A 33 1.91 -14.33 -0.32
C ASP A 33 0.82 -13.92 -1.31
N ILE A 34 -0.40 -13.73 -0.81
CA ILE A 34 -1.52 -13.25 -1.61
C ILE A 34 -1.23 -11.86 -2.14
N PHE A 35 -0.73 -10.94 -1.32
CA PHE A 35 -0.37 -9.59 -1.74
C PHE A 35 0.73 -9.61 -2.81
N GLU A 36 1.81 -10.35 -2.56
CA GLU A 36 2.97 -10.39 -3.46
C GLU A 36 2.69 -11.10 -4.79
N THR A 37 1.75 -12.06 -4.81
CA THR A 37 1.52 -12.93 -5.98
C THR A 37 0.26 -12.58 -6.76
N SER A 38 -0.75 -11.99 -6.12
CA SER A 38 -2.01 -11.63 -6.79
C SER A 38 -1.80 -10.56 -7.88
N PRO A 39 -2.60 -10.59 -8.95
CA PRO A 39 -2.55 -9.55 -9.98
C PRO A 39 -2.77 -8.15 -9.43
N LEU A 40 -3.66 -8.00 -8.45
CA LEU A 40 -3.97 -6.73 -7.81
C LEU A 40 -2.79 -6.18 -7.01
N GLY A 41 -2.15 -7.00 -6.16
CA GLY A 41 -1.01 -6.59 -5.37
C GLY A 41 0.18 -6.18 -6.25
N LYS A 42 0.52 -7.00 -7.24
CA LYS A 42 1.59 -6.69 -8.21
C LYS A 42 1.34 -5.42 -9.02
N ALA A 43 0.11 -5.21 -9.47
CA ALA A 43 -0.24 -4.03 -10.27
C ALA A 43 -0.09 -2.75 -9.46
N LYS A 44 -0.49 -2.76 -8.20
CA LYS A 44 -0.44 -1.59 -7.30
C LYS A 44 1.00 -1.19 -6.99
N VAL A 45 1.81 -2.11 -6.48
CA VAL A 45 3.23 -1.84 -6.17
C VAL A 45 3.97 -1.29 -7.39
N THR A 46 3.76 -1.88 -8.58
CA THR A 46 4.48 -1.47 -9.79
C THR A 46 4.02 -0.10 -10.32
N ALA A 47 2.72 0.21 -10.24
CA ALA A 47 2.18 1.47 -10.77
C ALA A 47 2.61 2.67 -9.93
N ASP A 48 2.52 2.55 -8.62
CA ASP A 48 2.85 3.62 -7.69
C ASP A 48 4.34 3.92 -7.65
N GLU A 49 5.17 2.88 -7.65
CA GLU A 49 6.61 3.02 -7.71
C GLU A 49 7.07 3.72 -9.01
N LYS A 50 6.54 3.32 -10.16
CA LYS A 50 6.87 3.94 -11.45
C LYS A 50 6.42 5.39 -11.55
N LYS A 51 5.30 5.75 -10.94
CA LYS A 51 4.70 7.08 -11.05
C LYS A 51 5.33 8.09 -10.09
N LEU A 52 5.56 7.71 -8.85
CA LEU A 52 5.89 8.64 -7.75
C LEU A 52 7.38 8.72 -7.45
N LYS A 53 8.11 7.62 -7.56
CA LYS A 53 9.55 7.58 -7.27
C LYS A 53 10.35 8.59 -8.09
N PRO A 54 10.18 8.72 -9.43
CA PRO A 54 10.93 9.73 -10.19
C PRO A 54 10.65 11.16 -9.73
N GLN A 55 9.40 11.48 -9.38
CA GLN A 55 9.03 12.82 -8.90
C GLN A 55 9.65 13.11 -7.52
N MET A 56 9.64 12.14 -6.63
CA MET A 56 10.27 12.25 -5.31
C MET A 56 11.79 12.45 -5.42
N ASP A 57 12.45 11.69 -6.29
CA ASP A 57 13.88 11.77 -6.48
C ASP A 57 14.28 13.13 -7.08
N GLN A 58 13.51 13.63 -8.06
CA GLN A 58 13.72 14.95 -8.65
C GLN A 58 13.52 16.08 -7.63
N LEU A 59 12.49 16.01 -6.81
CA LEU A 59 12.23 16.99 -5.74
C LEU A 59 13.33 16.99 -4.68
N LYS A 60 13.81 15.81 -4.27
CA LYS A 60 14.95 15.70 -3.33
C LYS A 60 16.20 16.35 -3.87
N GLN A 61 16.54 16.09 -5.14
CA GLN A 61 17.70 16.72 -5.79
C GLN A 61 17.55 18.24 -5.86
N ASN A 62 16.36 18.74 -6.23
CA ASN A 62 16.08 20.17 -6.28
C ASN A 62 16.19 20.82 -4.89
N ILE A 63 15.63 20.22 -3.86
CA ILE A 63 15.76 20.70 -2.47
C ILE A 63 17.22 20.76 -2.05
N THR A 64 18.01 19.74 -2.35
CA THR A 64 19.45 19.72 -2.01
C THR A 64 20.21 20.84 -2.72
N ALA A 65 19.96 21.06 -4.01
CA ALA A 65 20.59 22.14 -4.78
C ALA A 65 20.20 23.53 -4.23
N LEU A 66 18.93 23.73 -3.91
CA LEU A 66 18.44 24.98 -3.35
C LEU A 66 18.99 25.23 -1.94
N GLN A 67 19.13 24.20 -1.11
CA GLN A 67 19.78 24.30 0.20
C GLN A 67 21.25 24.71 0.08
N GLN A 68 22.00 24.11 -0.84
CA GLN A 68 23.38 24.50 -1.09
C GLN A 68 23.47 25.95 -1.55
N LYS A 69 22.58 26.38 -2.44
CA LYS A 69 22.51 27.78 -2.91
C LYS A 69 22.18 28.75 -1.77
N VAL A 70 21.25 28.42 -0.89
CA VAL A 70 20.93 29.28 0.27
C VAL A 70 22.09 29.33 1.26
N ASN A 71 22.80 28.23 1.48
CA ASN A 71 23.96 28.17 2.38
C ASN A 71 25.15 28.98 1.85
N SER A 72 25.42 28.98 0.53
CA SER A 72 26.49 29.80 -0.05
C SER A 72 26.30 31.28 0.21
N TYR A 73 25.09 31.80 0.21
CA TYR A 73 24.76 33.17 0.63
C TYR A 73 24.94 33.43 2.11
N ALA A 74 25.05 32.41 2.97
CA ALA A 74 25.31 32.57 4.41
C ALA A 74 26.81 32.63 4.70
N GLU A 75 27.63 31.85 3.98
CA GLU A 75 29.09 31.81 4.14
C GLU A 75 29.79 33.09 3.62
N GLU A 76 29.27 33.71 2.55
CA GLU A 76 29.81 34.98 2.06
C GLU A 76 29.71 36.16 3.05
N LYS A 77 28.89 36.04 4.11
CA LYS A 77 28.79 37.10 5.15
C LYS A 77 29.84 37.03 6.22
N ASP A 78 30.44 35.88 6.48
CA ASP A 78 31.47 35.76 7.53
C ASP A 78 32.84 36.21 7.09
N ASP A 79 33.11 36.25 5.77
CA ASP A 79 34.40 36.70 5.22
C ASP A 79 34.51 38.23 5.01
N VAL A 80 33.44 39.01 5.18
CA VAL A 80 33.40 40.46 4.89
C VAL A 80 33.57 41.32 6.15
N GLN A 81 33.99 40.78 7.31
CA GLN A 81 34.26 41.59 8.52
C GLN A 81 35.68 42.08 8.71
N ALA A 82 36.51 42.10 7.68
CA ALA A 82 37.85 42.69 7.77
C ALA A 82 38.26 43.33 6.47
N ASP A 83 37.66 44.43 6.08
CA ASP A 83 38.46 45.56 5.49
C ASP A 83 37.55 46.79 5.33
N ASP A 84 37.84 47.82 6.16
CA ASP A 84 37.30 49.17 6.07
C ASP A 84 38.01 49.89 4.90
N ALA A 85 37.47 49.80 3.69
CA ALA A 85 37.95 50.64 2.58
C ALA A 85 36.77 51.35 1.90
N LYS A 86 36.74 52.66 2.11
CA LYS A 86 35.92 53.65 1.41
C LYS A 86 35.89 53.40 -0.11
N GLY A 87 34.72 53.14 -0.61
CA GLY A 87 34.42 53.10 -2.02
C GLY A 87 32.94 53.16 -2.26
N ASP A 88 32.34 54.34 -2.09
CA ASP A 88 30.93 54.63 -2.35
C ASP A 88 30.72 54.75 -3.87
N THR A 89 30.51 53.62 -4.55
CA THR A 89 30.14 53.61 -5.95
C THR A 89 28.71 52.98 -6.09
N LYS A 90 27.85 53.66 -6.87
CA LYS A 90 26.47 53.19 -7.17
C LYS A 90 26.42 51.76 -7.64
N ASP A 91 27.49 51.21 -8.20
CA ASP A 91 27.60 49.85 -8.69
C ASP A 91 27.66 48.84 -7.54
N ALA A 92 28.31 49.16 -6.39
CA ALA A 92 28.33 48.27 -5.21
C ALA A 92 26.97 48.16 -4.52
N GLN A 93 26.18 49.23 -4.53
CA GLN A 93 24.81 49.21 -3.96
C GLN A 93 23.84 48.39 -4.85
N THR A 94 24.02 48.46 -6.16
CA THR A 94 23.22 47.70 -7.12
C THR A 94 23.53 46.21 -7.02
N ALA A 95 24.81 45.83 -6.89
CA ALA A 95 25.25 44.45 -6.70
C ALA A 95 24.70 43.84 -5.38
N LYS A 96 24.82 44.56 -4.25
CA LYS A 96 24.27 44.12 -2.96
C LYS A 96 22.75 43.94 -2.97
N LYS A 97 22.02 44.79 -3.72
CA LYS A 97 20.57 44.67 -3.87
C LYS A 97 20.16 43.45 -4.70
N ALA A 98 20.89 43.16 -5.78
CA ALA A 98 20.67 41.99 -6.62
C ALA A 98 20.93 40.70 -5.85
N GLU A 99 22.04 40.60 -5.10
CA GLU A 99 22.38 39.48 -4.25
C GLU A 99 21.34 39.23 -3.16
N THR A 100 20.81 40.29 -2.54
CA THR A 100 19.74 40.16 -1.55
C THR A 100 18.43 39.61 -2.16
N GLN A 101 18.13 40.04 -3.40
CA GLN A 101 16.95 39.52 -4.10
C GLN A 101 17.14 38.05 -4.51
N ASP A 102 18.33 37.68 -5.00
CA ASP A 102 18.64 36.29 -5.37
C ASP A 102 18.58 35.35 -4.17
N LYS A 103 19.04 35.81 -2.98
CA LYS A 103 18.92 35.05 -1.73
C LYS A 103 17.46 34.86 -1.33
N GLN A 104 16.66 35.93 -1.35
CA GLN A 104 15.23 35.85 -1.04
C GLN A 104 14.50 34.92 -1.99
N GLN A 105 14.83 34.98 -3.28
CA GLN A 105 14.25 34.08 -4.27
C GLN A 105 14.63 32.62 -4.01
N ALA A 106 15.91 32.35 -3.73
CA ALA A 106 16.37 31.00 -3.43
C ALA A 106 15.71 30.43 -2.17
N GLN A 107 15.48 31.25 -1.14
CA GLN A 107 14.73 30.85 0.06
C GLN A 107 13.26 30.53 -0.24
N ALA A 108 12.60 31.38 -1.03
CA ALA A 108 11.23 31.16 -1.43
C ALA A 108 11.07 29.90 -2.30
N ASP A 109 12.01 29.66 -3.21
CA ASP A 109 12.02 28.46 -4.04
C ASP A 109 12.28 27.20 -3.22
N LEU A 110 13.16 27.26 -2.21
CA LEU A 110 13.39 26.17 -1.27
C LEU A 110 12.12 25.84 -0.46
N GLU A 111 11.46 26.86 0.12
CA GLU A 111 10.20 26.65 0.83
C GLU A 111 9.11 26.05 -0.06
N LYS A 112 9.04 26.52 -1.31
CA LYS A 112 8.10 25.97 -2.29
C LYS A 112 8.38 24.51 -2.57
N ALA A 113 9.64 24.15 -2.85
CA ALA A 113 10.04 22.77 -3.12
C ALA A 113 9.78 21.85 -1.91
N MET A 114 10.03 22.34 -0.69
CA MET A 114 9.73 21.60 0.54
C MET A 114 8.22 21.36 0.70
N ARG A 115 7.37 22.35 0.44
CA ARG A 115 5.91 22.18 0.46
C ARG A 115 5.44 21.20 -0.60
N GLU A 116 5.99 21.26 -1.80
CA GLU A 116 5.68 20.30 -2.87
C GLU A 116 6.06 18.87 -2.48
N TYR A 117 7.23 18.70 -1.85
CA TYR A 117 7.66 17.39 -1.34
C TYR A 117 6.71 16.86 -0.25
N GLN A 118 6.30 17.69 0.69
CA GLN A 118 5.32 17.31 1.71
C GLN A 118 3.97 16.91 1.11
N ASN A 119 3.49 17.68 0.13
CA ASN A 119 2.25 17.36 -0.57
C ASN A 119 2.35 16.01 -1.31
N LEU A 120 3.49 15.74 -1.96
CA LEU A 120 3.73 14.48 -2.62
C LEU A 120 3.79 13.32 -1.61
N MET A 121 4.44 13.49 -0.47
CA MET A 121 4.46 12.49 0.61
C MET A 121 3.05 12.18 1.14
N ASN A 122 2.22 13.20 1.35
CA ASN A 122 0.82 13.02 1.76
C ASN A 122 0.03 12.26 0.69
N GLN A 123 0.30 12.53 -0.59
CA GLN A 123 -0.32 11.83 -1.71
C GLN A 123 0.09 10.36 -1.74
N VAL A 124 1.38 10.06 -1.53
CA VAL A 124 1.90 8.67 -1.41
C VAL A 124 1.20 7.94 -0.27
N GLN A 125 1.13 8.58 0.91
CA GLN A 125 0.48 7.97 2.07
C GLN A 125 -1.01 7.70 1.83
N LYS A 126 -1.71 8.66 1.20
CA LYS A 126 -3.12 8.46 0.84
C LYS A 126 -3.30 7.31 -0.14
N MET A 127 -2.48 7.25 -1.20
CA MET A 127 -2.53 6.15 -2.17
C MET A 127 -2.27 4.81 -1.52
N ALA A 128 -1.26 4.72 -0.64
CA ALA A 128 -0.97 3.48 0.09
C ALA A 128 -2.15 3.03 0.97
N SER A 129 -2.85 3.98 1.61
CA SER A 129 -4.06 3.68 2.38
C SER A 129 -5.21 3.20 1.49
N ASP A 130 -5.48 3.93 0.40
CA ASP A 130 -6.54 3.58 -0.55
C ASP A 130 -6.28 2.19 -1.19
N ASP A 131 -5.02 1.86 -1.45
CA ASP A 131 -4.61 0.57 -2.01
C ASP A 131 -4.72 -0.57 -0.99
N ALA A 132 -4.38 -0.31 0.28
CA ALA A 132 -4.56 -1.28 1.35
C ALA A 132 -6.05 -1.60 1.56
N ASP A 133 -6.92 -0.60 1.53
CA ASP A 133 -8.36 -0.79 1.63
C ASP A 133 -8.92 -1.58 0.43
N ALA A 134 -8.50 -1.22 -0.79
CA ALA A 134 -8.90 -1.95 -1.99
C ALA A 134 -8.44 -3.42 -1.99
N PHE A 135 -7.20 -3.66 -1.52
CA PHE A 135 -6.68 -5.02 -1.36
C PHE A 135 -7.47 -5.81 -0.31
N LYS A 136 -7.74 -5.21 0.86
CA LYS A 136 -8.53 -5.81 1.92
C LYS A 136 -9.93 -6.20 1.44
N ASP A 137 -10.59 -5.32 0.68
CA ASP A 137 -11.92 -5.59 0.12
C ASP A 137 -11.88 -6.75 -0.88
N ALA A 138 -10.89 -6.78 -1.78
CA ALA A 138 -10.70 -7.85 -2.74
C ALA A 138 -10.39 -9.18 -2.03
N LEU A 139 -9.50 -9.15 -1.05
CA LEU A 139 -9.14 -10.31 -0.22
C LEU A 139 -10.37 -10.87 0.50
N THR A 140 -11.18 -10.01 1.11
CA THR A 140 -12.40 -10.41 1.82
C THR A 140 -13.40 -11.08 0.88
N LYS A 141 -13.62 -10.49 -0.30
CA LYS A 141 -14.52 -11.05 -1.33
C LYS A 141 -14.02 -12.40 -1.85
N ALA A 142 -12.73 -12.49 -2.18
CA ALA A 142 -12.13 -13.74 -2.65
C ALA A 142 -12.19 -14.83 -1.58
N SER A 143 -11.86 -14.51 -0.34
CA SER A 143 -11.94 -15.43 0.81
C SER A 143 -13.36 -15.93 1.05
N ALA A 144 -14.37 -15.05 0.96
CA ALA A 144 -15.76 -15.44 1.10
C ALA A 144 -16.21 -16.43 -0.01
N GLN A 145 -15.73 -16.23 -1.24
CA GLN A 145 -16.01 -17.19 -2.33
C GLN A 145 -15.33 -18.53 -2.09
N VAL A 146 -14.06 -18.54 -1.69
CA VAL A 146 -13.33 -19.78 -1.39
C VAL A 146 -13.96 -20.51 -0.21
N ALA A 147 -14.34 -19.79 0.85
CA ALA A 147 -15.03 -20.37 2.00
C ALA A 147 -16.33 -21.08 1.58
N LYS A 148 -17.13 -20.42 0.73
CA LYS A 148 -18.36 -21.02 0.17
C LYS A 148 -18.08 -22.24 -0.69
N ASP A 149 -17.10 -22.16 -1.61
CA ASP A 149 -16.76 -23.24 -2.54
C ASP A 149 -16.22 -24.48 -1.81
N LYS A 150 -15.51 -24.27 -0.69
CA LYS A 150 -14.92 -25.35 0.13
C LYS A 150 -15.72 -25.71 1.37
N GLN A 151 -16.89 -25.09 1.58
CA GLN A 151 -17.75 -25.31 2.75
C GLN A 151 -17.01 -25.04 4.08
N LEU A 152 -16.23 -23.95 4.12
CA LEU A 152 -15.53 -23.48 5.31
C LEU A 152 -16.37 -22.45 6.05
N ASP A 153 -16.31 -22.47 7.38
CA ASP A 153 -16.95 -21.46 8.23
C ASP A 153 -16.13 -20.18 8.34
N ALA A 154 -14.81 -20.30 8.24
CA ALA A 154 -13.90 -19.17 8.29
C ALA A 154 -12.62 -19.42 7.50
N ILE A 155 -11.97 -18.33 7.04
CA ILE A 155 -10.60 -18.31 6.58
C ILE A 155 -9.86 -17.32 7.45
N LEU A 156 -8.78 -17.77 8.09
CA LEU A 156 -7.95 -16.97 8.98
C LEU A 156 -6.59 -16.69 8.34
N PRO A 157 -5.95 -15.57 8.68
CA PRO A 157 -4.55 -15.35 8.31
C PRO A 157 -3.66 -16.48 8.84
N ALA A 158 -2.75 -16.99 8.01
CA ALA A 158 -1.86 -18.08 8.39
C ALA A 158 -0.95 -17.71 9.56
N GLU A 159 -0.62 -16.44 9.69
CA GLU A 159 0.19 -15.87 10.76
C GLU A 159 -0.44 -15.96 12.15
N MET A 160 -1.76 -16.18 12.21
CA MET A 160 -2.50 -16.40 13.47
C MET A 160 -2.39 -17.83 13.97
N SER A 161 -1.88 -18.76 13.15
CA SER A 161 -1.72 -20.16 13.50
C SER A 161 -0.27 -20.48 13.84
N LEU A 162 -0.07 -21.18 14.99
CA LEU A 162 1.26 -21.71 15.33
C LEU A 162 1.63 -22.94 14.49
N TYR A 163 0.64 -23.64 13.96
CA TYR A 163 0.79 -24.81 13.12
C TYR A 163 -0.47 -25.03 12.28
N ASN A 164 -0.29 -25.29 11.01
CA ASN A 164 -1.34 -25.71 10.09
C ASN A 164 -0.80 -26.79 9.15
N VAL A 165 -1.69 -27.63 8.68
CA VAL A 165 -1.39 -28.63 7.64
C VAL A 165 -1.75 -28.07 6.26
N ASP A 166 -1.04 -28.52 5.23
CA ASP A 166 -1.25 -28.05 3.85
C ASP A 166 -2.69 -28.24 3.34
N SER A 167 -3.40 -29.24 3.87
CA SER A 167 -4.77 -29.52 3.46
C SER A 167 -5.79 -28.44 3.80
N ILE A 168 -5.48 -27.56 4.76
CA ILE A 168 -6.32 -26.42 5.15
C ILE A 168 -5.76 -25.08 4.67
N ASP A 169 -4.65 -25.08 3.95
CA ASP A 169 -4.10 -23.88 3.30
C ASP A 169 -4.89 -23.61 2.00
N VAL A 170 -5.53 -22.45 1.97
CA VAL A 170 -6.33 -21.97 0.83
C VAL A 170 -5.72 -20.76 0.12
N THR A 171 -4.46 -20.45 0.39
CA THR A 171 -3.74 -19.28 -0.18
C THR A 171 -3.87 -19.24 -1.70
N LYS A 172 -3.58 -20.34 -2.39
CA LYS A 172 -3.64 -20.42 -3.86
C LYS A 172 -5.06 -20.24 -4.41
N ASP A 173 -6.05 -20.78 -3.69
CA ASP A 173 -7.46 -20.64 -4.08
C ASP A 173 -7.91 -19.19 -3.98
N VAL A 174 -7.50 -18.49 -2.90
CA VAL A 174 -7.80 -17.07 -2.72
C VAL A 174 -7.12 -16.24 -3.80
N ILE A 175 -5.84 -16.46 -4.11
CA ILE A 175 -5.11 -15.78 -5.20
C ILE A 175 -5.85 -15.95 -6.52
N ALA A 176 -6.34 -17.14 -6.83
CA ALA A 176 -7.06 -17.42 -8.07
C ALA A 176 -8.40 -16.65 -8.18
N LYS A 177 -9.00 -16.25 -7.05
CA LYS A 177 -10.24 -15.46 -7.00
C LYS A 177 -10.00 -13.95 -6.95
N MET A 178 -8.76 -13.51 -6.72
CA MET A 178 -8.36 -12.09 -6.68
C MET A 178 -7.95 -11.57 -8.07
N GLN A 179 -8.79 -11.81 -9.07
CA GLN A 179 -8.56 -11.33 -10.45
C GLN A 179 -9.25 -10.00 -10.69
#